data_93336a1c71cca0fa0f835f3d1bbbc05f
#
_entry.id   93336a1c71cca0fa0f835f3d1bbbc05f
#
_cell.length_a   1.000
_cell.length_b   1.000
_cell.length_c   1.000
_cell.angle_alpha   90.00
_cell.angle_beta   90.00
_cell.angle_gamma   90.00
#
_symmetry.space_group_name_H-M   'P 1'
#
loop_
_entity.id
_entity.type
_entity.pdbx_description
1 polymer ?
#
loop_
_entity_poly.entity_id
_entity_poly.type
_entity_poly.pdbx_seq_one_letter_code
_entity_poly.pdbx_strand_id
1 'polypeptide(L)'
;MKLASDATAGLWVPLVPSLDALLARLESLSLEPGVAAQRQIALRLALQPYLEGGAGALLSPLPQETELANLLLYADFYPQDGQLTLIEQLRDVITEHIPQEEREWLDPLKHSSLDLAEFLSVDEQGQRLVFRSVGDARVYRVPDGTFRKELRPGQVLLTRLIREPGDVEWERAVIAGAAIVLSNEDGKGLLNATLDYRRQVEISAGSFELGDWPEFAKRYGHVLLWTFARMRVAALVDAVVSIRYVVEGGQPYLYALALYDHSEYGYMAEMLAGLKGVEREAAARSSGGASASKDAQHFVQRGASGALESAVVARLILTTTQLWVECDSRERLDAIKHKLAATFGFSLHFRGETCTPPPRQLKESELAAEEPLTLVLSAEEDRTLLNGFLETLYLEWAERACPSLGNQMPRHVAASAAGREQVAALIADMERYDPGIRRVGQASFDYNRLRAHVGLD
;
A
#
# COMPACT_ATOMS: atom_id res chain seq x y z
N MET A 1 -0.55 -13.76 5.42
CA MET A 1 -1.83 -13.39 6.08
C MET A 1 -2.66 -12.65 5.05
N LYS A 2 -3.71 -13.27 4.50
CA LYS A 2 -4.63 -12.63 3.57
C LYS A 2 -5.67 -11.94 4.43
N LEU A 3 -5.67 -10.61 4.50
CA LEU A 3 -6.91 -9.90 4.77
C LEU A 3 -7.75 -10.14 3.52
N ALA A 4 -8.57 -11.19 3.54
CA ALA A 4 -9.51 -11.48 2.47
C ALA A 4 -10.40 -10.25 2.31
N SER A 5 -10.49 -9.71 1.11
CA SER A 5 -11.19 -8.46 0.80
C SER A 5 -12.67 -8.45 1.20
N ASP A 6 -13.27 -9.62 1.38
CA ASP A 6 -14.65 -9.80 1.83
C ASP A 6 -14.82 -9.86 3.34
N ALA A 7 -13.74 -9.92 4.11
CA ALA A 7 -13.80 -10.11 5.56
C ALA A 7 -13.67 -8.81 6.37
N THR A 8 -13.24 -7.71 5.75
CA THR A 8 -13.06 -6.43 6.44
C THR A 8 -14.10 -5.45 5.93
N ALA A 9 -15.25 -5.39 6.58
CA ALA A 9 -16.32 -4.44 6.28
C ALA A 9 -16.42 -3.42 7.40
N GLY A 10 -16.51 -2.16 7.01
CA GLY A 10 -16.88 -1.10 7.94
C GLY A 10 -18.38 -1.17 8.23
N LEU A 11 -18.73 -1.22 9.50
CA LEU A 11 -20.10 -1.30 9.97
C LEU A 11 -20.49 -0.01 10.70
N TRP A 12 -21.64 0.54 10.36
CA TRP A 12 -22.27 1.62 11.11
C TRP A 12 -23.36 1.07 12.02
N VAL A 13 -23.27 1.40 13.30
CA VAL A 13 -24.24 0.96 14.31
C VAL A 13 -25.06 2.17 14.77
N PRO A 14 -26.38 2.12 14.70
CA PRO A 14 -27.22 3.20 15.19
C PRO A 14 -26.96 3.46 16.68
N LEU A 15 -26.77 4.70 17.04
CA LEU A 15 -26.58 5.13 18.41
C LEU A 15 -27.91 5.35 19.13
N VAL A 16 -27.87 5.24 20.45
CA VAL A 16 -28.93 5.78 21.30
C VAL A 16 -28.93 7.30 21.13
N PRO A 17 -30.11 7.96 20.95
CA PRO A 17 -30.18 9.40 20.64
C PRO A 17 -29.42 10.33 21.60
N SER A 18 -29.41 10.02 22.89
CA SER A 18 -28.70 10.82 23.91
C SER A 18 -27.18 10.64 23.82
N LEU A 19 -26.67 9.44 23.45
CA LEU A 19 -25.25 9.19 23.18
C LEU A 19 -24.82 9.88 21.87
N ASP A 20 -25.65 9.81 20.82
CA ASP A 20 -25.44 10.48 19.55
C ASP A 20 -25.28 12.00 19.73
N ALA A 21 -26.20 12.61 20.49
CA ALA A 21 -26.14 14.04 20.81
C ALA A 21 -24.83 14.40 21.57
N LEU A 22 -24.43 13.59 22.55
CA LEU A 22 -23.18 13.79 23.28
C LEU A 22 -21.98 13.74 22.35
N LEU A 23 -21.89 12.72 21.47
CA LEU A 23 -20.77 12.57 20.52
C LEU A 23 -20.73 13.74 19.52
N ALA A 24 -21.88 14.22 19.03
CA ALA A 24 -21.96 15.40 18.18
C ALA A 24 -21.43 16.68 18.87
N ARG A 25 -21.66 16.82 20.18
CA ARG A 25 -21.05 17.91 20.96
C ARG A 25 -19.56 17.80 21.10
N LEU A 26 -19.04 16.59 21.36
CA LEU A 26 -17.60 16.32 21.42
C LEU A 26 -16.94 16.57 20.08
N GLU A 27 -17.59 16.19 18.98
CA GLU A 27 -17.13 16.50 17.64
C GLU A 27 -17.02 18.02 17.42
N SER A 28 -18.08 18.75 17.73
CA SER A 28 -18.10 20.21 17.60
C SER A 28 -16.96 20.85 18.42
N LEU A 29 -16.76 20.42 19.66
CA LEU A 29 -15.69 20.89 20.53
C LEU A 29 -14.30 20.56 19.95
N SER A 30 -14.15 19.39 19.34
CA SER A 30 -12.88 18.96 18.73
C SER A 30 -12.46 19.82 17.53
N LEU A 31 -13.38 20.54 16.92
CA LEU A 31 -13.13 21.43 15.79
C LEU A 31 -12.74 22.85 16.22
N GLU A 32 -12.86 23.18 17.51
CA GLU A 32 -12.43 24.47 18.01
C GLU A 32 -10.93 24.68 17.85
N PRO A 33 -10.45 25.91 17.56
CA PRO A 33 -9.03 26.18 17.29
C PRO A 33 -8.09 25.71 18.39
N GLY A 34 -8.52 25.73 19.66
CA GLY A 34 -7.72 25.27 20.81
C GLY A 34 -7.55 23.74 20.86
N VAL A 35 -8.42 22.98 20.22
CA VAL A 35 -8.43 21.50 20.25
C VAL A 35 -8.03 20.90 18.90
N ALA A 36 -8.18 21.65 17.80
CA ALA A 36 -7.90 21.16 16.45
C ALA A 36 -6.47 20.58 16.27
N ALA A 37 -5.46 21.20 16.92
CA ALA A 37 -4.09 20.68 16.88
C ALA A 37 -3.98 19.33 17.61
N GLN A 38 -4.65 19.16 18.73
CA GLN A 38 -4.70 17.89 19.50
C GLN A 38 -5.38 16.79 18.67
N ARG A 39 -6.49 17.15 17.98
CA ARG A 39 -7.17 16.25 17.05
C ARG A 39 -6.24 15.75 15.96
N GLN A 40 -5.47 16.62 15.33
CA GLN A 40 -4.51 16.22 14.30
C GLN A 40 -3.44 15.26 14.84
N ILE A 41 -2.95 15.49 16.06
CA ILE A 41 -1.96 14.59 16.69
C ILE A 41 -2.59 13.22 16.96
N ALA A 42 -3.78 13.16 17.54
CA ALA A 42 -4.47 11.90 17.85
C ALA A 42 -4.77 11.09 16.59
N LEU A 43 -5.30 11.73 15.54
CA LEU A 43 -5.53 11.09 14.24
C LEU A 43 -4.23 10.60 13.60
N ARG A 44 -3.17 11.39 13.69
CA ARG A 44 -1.87 11.00 13.16
C ARG A 44 -1.27 9.78 13.87
N LEU A 45 -1.41 9.69 15.19
CA LEU A 45 -0.95 8.53 15.95
C LEU A 45 -1.68 7.25 15.54
N ALA A 46 -3.01 7.32 15.40
CA ALA A 46 -3.83 6.16 15.07
C ALA A 46 -3.68 5.73 13.59
N LEU A 47 -3.55 6.69 12.67
CA LEU A 47 -3.62 6.48 11.21
C LEU A 47 -2.26 6.68 10.50
N GLN A 48 -1.17 6.76 11.27
CA GLN A 48 0.20 6.98 10.75
C GLN A 48 0.57 6.08 9.56
N PRO A 49 0.25 4.77 9.52
CA PRO A 49 0.62 3.91 8.40
C PRO A 49 0.13 4.37 7.03
N TYR A 50 -0.97 5.12 6.96
CA TYR A 50 -1.48 5.73 5.73
C TYR A 50 -0.77 7.03 5.36
N LEU A 51 -0.04 7.64 6.30
CA LEU A 51 0.61 8.94 6.16
C LEU A 51 2.12 8.84 5.89
N GLU A 52 2.71 7.64 6.05
CA GLU A 52 4.15 7.41 5.91
C GLU A 52 4.65 7.38 4.46
N GLY A 53 3.75 7.47 3.47
CA GLY A 53 4.11 7.36 2.05
C GLY A 53 4.26 5.91 1.58
N GLY A 54 4.78 5.70 0.37
CA GLY A 54 4.92 4.38 -0.22
C GLY A 54 3.57 3.65 -0.38
N ALA A 55 3.52 2.37 -0.01
CA ALA A 55 2.29 1.58 -0.11
C ALA A 55 1.14 2.12 0.76
N GLY A 56 1.45 2.74 1.90
CA GLY A 56 0.44 3.37 2.78
C GLY A 56 -0.32 4.50 2.09
N ALA A 57 0.36 5.29 1.26
CA ALA A 57 -0.26 6.40 0.53
C ALA A 57 -1.25 5.95 -0.57
N LEU A 58 -1.26 4.66 -0.93
CA LEU A 58 -2.21 4.09 -1.89
C LEU A 58 -3.54 3.70 -1.25
N LEU A 59 -3.62 3.71 0.07
CA LEU A 59 -4.83 3.38 0.82
C LEU A 59 -5.35 4.60 1.56
N SER A 60 -6.67 4.74 1.58
CA SER A 60 -7.34 5.66 2.50
C SER A 60 -7.82 4.92 3.74
N PRO A 61 -7.83 5.57 4.92
CA PRO A 61 -8.52 5.03 6.09
C PRO A 61 -9.98 4.73 5.76
N LEU A 62 -10.54 3.68 6.33
CA LEU A 62 -11.98 3.48 6.31
C LEU A 62 -12.67 4.62 7.09
N PRO A 63 -13.88 5.04 6.72
CA PRO A 63 -14.64 6.01 7.51
C PRO A 63 -14.78 5.58 8.98
N GLN A 64 -14.93 4.27 9.24
CA GLN A 64 -15.01 3.70 10.57
C GLN A 64 -13.68 3.79 11.35
N GLU A 65 -12.52 3.66 10.69
CA GLU A 65 -11.21 3.89 11.33
C GLU A 65 -11.11 5.35 11.80
N THR A 66 -11.54 6.28 10.97
CA THR A 66 -11.54 7.71 11.30
C THR A 66 -12.46 8.00 12.49
N GLU A 67 -13.65 7.38 12.52
CA GLU A 67 -14.59 7.54 13.63
C GLU A 67 -14.04 6.95 14.93
N LEU A 68 -13.47 5.74 14.89
CA LEU A 68 -12.83 5.13 16.06
C LEU A 68 -11.64 5.97 16.55
N ALA A 69 -10.88 6.61 15.65
CA ALA A 69 -9.79 7.52 16.02
C ALA A 69 -10.34 8.83 16.66
N ASN A 70 -11.48 9.35 16.21
CA ASN A 70 -12.16 10.46 16.88
C ASN A 70 -12.59 10.07 18.31
N LEU A 71 -13.14 8.88 18.49
CA LEU A 71 -13.53 8.37 19.83
C LEU A 71 -12.32 8.24 20.78
N LEU A 72 -11.13 7.85 20.24
CA LEU A 72 -9.89 7.90 21.01
C LEU A 72 -9.53 9.32 21.45
N LEU A 73 -9.63 10.29 20.53
CA LEU A 73 -9.41 11.69 20.87
C LEU A 73 -10.31 12.15 22.01
N TYR A 74 -11.59 11.80 21.95
CA TYR A 74 -12.57 12.29 22.93
C TYR A 74 -12.32 11.73 24.33
N ALA A 75 -12.04 10.44 24.44
CA ALA A 75 -12.06 9.74 25.71
C ALA A 75 -10.69 9.29 26.24
N ASP A 76 -9.68 9.10 25.38
CA ASP A 76 -8.42 8.42 25.75
C ASP A 76 -7.18 9.28 25.54
N PHE A 77 -7.26 10.32 24.70
CA PHE A 77 -6.08 11.11 24.34
C PHE A 77 -5.82 12.22 25.38
N TYR A 78 -4.64 12.18 25.97
CA TYR A 78 -4.12 13.22 26.86
C TYR A 78 -3.07 14.04 26.11
N PRO A 79 -3.32 15.33 25.81
CA PRO A 79 -2.39 16.15 25.01
C PRO A 79 -1.01 16.31 25.65
N GLN A 80 -0.98 16.39 26.98
CA GLN A 80 0.22 16.47 27.80
C GLN A 80 -0.06 15.84 29.16
N ASP A 81 1.00 15.44 29.86
CA ASP A 81 0.88 14.92 31.22
C ASP A 81 0.17 15.92 32.15
N GLY A 82 -0.87 15.45 32.82
CA GLY A 82 -1.70 16.24 33.72
C GLY A 82 -2.79 17.09 33.07
N GLN A 83 -2.93 17.07 31.74
CA GLN A 83 -4.09 17.66 31.06
C GLN A 83 -5.28 16.70 31.02
N LEU A 84 -6.47 17.27 30.89
CA LEU A 84 -7.73 16.52 30.84
C LEU A 84 -7.98 16.03 29.40
N THR A 85 -8.61 14.87 29.28
CA THR A 85 -9.19 14.42 28.02
C THR A 85 -10.33 15.35 27.60
N LEU A 86 -10.73 15.30 26.33
CA LEU A 86 -11.81 16.17 25.83
C LEU A 86 -13.14 15.96 26.58
N ILE A 87 -13.45 14.70 26.92
CA ILE A 87 -14.66 14.39 27.70
C ILE A 87 -14.58 14.91 29.14
N GLU A 88 -13.39 14.92 29.74
CA GLU A 88 -13.18 15.49 31.06
C GLU A 88 -13.32 17.02 31.06
N GLN A 89 -12.76 17.66 30.00
CA GLN A 89 -12.94 19.10 29.80
C GLN A 89 -14.42 19.45 29.64
N LEU A 90 -15.17 18.69 28.84
CA LEU A 90 -16.61 18.90 28.68
C LEU A 90 -17.35 18.75 30.00
N ARG A 91 -17.02 17.72 30.79
CA ARG A 91 -17.60 17.46 32.08
C ARG A 91 -17.41 18.64 33.05
N ASP A 92 -16.21 19.15 33.17
CA ASP A 92 -15.83 20.14 34.17
C ASP A 92 -16.31 21.57 33.81
N VAL A 93 -16.34 21.90 32.52
CA VAL A 93 -16.62 23.25 32.04
C VAL A 93 -18.11 23.44 31.67
N ILE A 94 -18.81 22.39 31.21
CA ILE A 94 -20.14 22.52 30.59
C ILE A 94 -21.20 21.69 31.31
N THR A 95 -20.93 21.12 32.49
CA THR A 95 -21.85 20.20 33.21
C THR A 95 -23.23 20.78 33.42
N GLU A 96 -23.35 22.07 33.64
CA GLU A 96 -24.63 22.75 33.89
C GLU A 96 -25.50 22.90 32.63
N HIS A 97 -24.91 22.81 31.43
CA HIS A 97 -25.58 23.08 30.17
C HIS A 97 -25.87 21.82 29.34
N ILE A 98 -25.44 20.64 29.82
CA ILE A 98 -25.67 19.36 29.14
C ILE A 98 -26.95 18.73 29.71
N PRO A 99 -27.92 18.28 28.85
CA PRO A 99 -29.09 17.53 29.30
C PRO A 99 -28.74 16.33 30.17
N GLN A 100 -29.57 15.98 31.14
CA GLN A 100 -29.33 14.87 32.06
C GLN A 100 -29.08 13.54 31.32
N GLU A 101 -29.87 13.29 30.26
CA GLU A 101 -29.77 12.07 29.44
C GLU A 101 -28.42 11.92 28.73
N GLU A 102 -27.84 13.03 28.28
CA GLU A 102 -26.47 13.02 27.68
C GLU A 102 -25.41 12.89 28.78
N ARG A 103 -25.62 13.52 29.93
CA ARG A 103 -24.68 13.51 31.06
C ARG A 103 -24.45 12.12 31.62
N GLU A 104 -25.47 11.27 31.59
CA GLU A 104 -25.38 9.88 32.04
C GLU A 104 -24.39 9.05 31.26
N TRP A 105 -24.06 9.44 30.01
CA TRP A 105 -23.07 8.77 29.15
C TRP A 105 -21.62 9.26 29.36
N LEU A 106 -21.39 10.38 30.04
CA LEU A 106 -20.04 10.93 30.23
C LEU A 106 -19.12 9.94 30.95
N ASP A 107 -19.59 9.39 32.06
CA ASP A 107 -18.79 8.45 32.86
C ASP A 107 -18.60 7.10 32.16
N PRO A 108 -19.63 6.46 31.59
CA PRO A 108 -19.46 5.27 30.74
C PRO A 108 -18.51 5.47 29.58
N LEU A 109 -18.58 6.58 28.85
CA LEU A 109 -17.71 6.85 27.72
C LEU A 109 -16.26 7.09 28.17
N LYS A 110 -16.06 7.84 29.27
CA LYS A 110 -14.73 8.05 29.86
C LYS A 110 -14.05 6.73 30.24
N HIS A 111 -14.77 5.76 30.77
CA HIS A 111 -14.21 4.47 31.21
C HIS A 111 -14.23 3.39 30.12
N SER A 112 -14.78 3.68 28.95
CA SER A 112 -14.70 2.76 27.80
C SER A 112 -13.33 2.80 27.14
N SER A 113 -13.01 1.75 26.38
CA SER A 113 -11.80 1.65 25.55
C SER A 113 -12.12 1.01 24.21
N LEU A 114 -11.23 1.12 23.24
CA LEU A 114 -11.29 0.26 22.06
C LEU A 114 -11.04 -1.19 22.46
N ASP A 115 -11.76 -2.11 21.85
CA ASP A 115 -11.65 -3.53 22.13
C ASP A 115 -11.81 -4.38 20.85
N LEU A 116 -11.38 -5.62 20.93
CA LEU A 116 -11.62 -6.66 19.95
C LEU A 116 -12.69 -7.60 20.52
N ALA A 117 -13.91 -7.48 20.04
CA ALA A 117 -15.08 -8.18 20.58
C ALA A 117 -15.54 -9.30 19.61
N GLU A 118 -15.36 -10.55 20.00
CA GLU A 118 -15.83 -11.70 19.24
C GLU A 118 -17.34 -11.86 19.38
N PHE A 119 -18.06 -11.91 18.27
CA PHE A 119 -19.48 -12.23 18.26
C PHE A 119 -19.71 -13.72 18.53
N LEU A 120 -20.38 -14.06 19.62
CA LEU A 120 -20.64 -15.43 20.01
C LEU A 120 -22.01 -15.92 19.52
N SER A 121 -23.06 -15.20 19.86
CA SER A 121 -24.44 -15.64 19.65
C SER A 121 -25.42 -14.49 19.87
N VAL A 122 -26.68 -14.79 19.68
CA VAL A 122 -27.81 -13.97 20.17
C VAL A 122 -28.28 -14.56 21.50
N ASP A 123 -28.69 -13.73 22.44
CA ASP A 123 -29.22 -14.21 23.73
C ASP A 123 -30.52 -15.03 23.53
N GLU A 124 -30.92 -15.78 24.56
CA GLU A 124 -32.10 -16.64 24.51
C GLU A 124 -33.40 -15.90 24.24
N GLN A 125 -33.46 -14.62 24.56
CA GLN A 125 -34.61 -13.76 24.33
C GLN A 125 -34.62 -13.14 22.92
N GLY A 126 -33.50 -13.30 22.17
CA GLY A 126 -33.35 -12.75 20.81
C GLY A 126 -33.26 -11.23 20.74
N GLN A 127 -33.00 -10.57 21.86
CA GLN A 127 -33.02 -9.11 21.99
C GLN A 127 -31.60 -8.49 22.06
N ARG A 128 -30.58 -9.29 22.38
CA ARG A 128 -29.20 -8.82 22.52
C ARG A 128 -28.22 -9.75 21.84
N LEU A 129 -27.20 -9.15 21.28
CA LEU A 129 -26.03 -9.84 20.73
C LEU A 129 -25.02 -10.03 21.84
N VAL A 130 -24.47 -11.22 21.93
CA VAL A 130 -23.46 -11.58 22.94
C VAL A 130 -22.09 -11.51 22.31
N PHE A 131 -21.24 -10.68 22.87
CA PHE A 131 -19.85 -10.53 22.47
C PHE A 131 -18.92 -10.93 23.62
N ARG A 132 -17.73 -11.38 23.28
CA ARG A 132 -16.65 -11.64 24.23
C ARG A 132 -15.41 -10.86 23.82
N SER A 133 -14.84 -10.07 24.73
CA SER A 133 -13.52 -9.46 24.51
C SER A 133 -12.48 -10.54 24.25
N VAL A 134 -11.70 -10.39 23.20
CA VAL A 134 -10.63 -11.32 22.85
C VAL A 134 -9.40 -11.12 23.76
N GLY A 135 -9.25 -9.91 24.33
CA GLY A 135 -8.12 -9.55 25.17
C GLY A 135 -8.24 -9.98 26.64
N ASP A 136 -9.44 -9.91 27.24
CA ASP A 136 -9.65 -10.21 28.65
C ASP A 136 -10.79 -11.21 28.93
N ALA A 137 -11.41 -11.73 27.87
CA ALA A 137 -12.53 -12.68 27.92
C ALA A 137 -13.83 -12.14 28.56
N ARG A 138 -13.96 -10.84 28.84
CA ARG A 138 -15.18 -10.21 29.35
C ARG A 138 -16.33 -10.37 28.36
N VAL A 139 -17.52 -10.63 28.86
CA VAL A 139 -18.74 -10.82 28.05
C VAL A 139 -19.61 -9.59 28.10
N TYR A 140 -20.06 -9.14 26.93
CA TYR A 140 -20.95 -7.99 26.75
C TYR A 140 -22.22 -8.41 26.05
N ARG A 141 -23.34 -7.82 26.44
CA ARG A 141 -24.63 -7.95 25.79
C ARG A 141 -25.04 -6.60 25.18
N VAL A 142 -25.02 -6.54 23.85
CA VAL A 142 -25.32 -5.34 23.06
C VAL A 142 -26.73 -5.46 22.49
N PRO A 143 -27.55 -4.38 22.47
CA PRO A 143 -28.87 -4.43 21.87
C PRO A 143 -28.82 -4.94 20.42
N ASP A 144 -29.76 -5.82 20.05
CA ASP A 144 -29.89 -6.32 18.67
C ASP A 144 -30.32 -5.15 17.77
N GLY A 145 -29.48 -4.81 16.82
CA GLY A 145 -29.69 -3.75 15.86
C GLY A 145 -29.81 -4.28 14.43
N THR A 146 -29.96 -3.35 13.50
CA THR A 146 -30.06 -3.67 12.06
C THR A 146 -28.83 -4.40 11.50
N PHE A 147 -27.69 -4.29 12.19
CA PHE A 147 -26.41 -4.87 11.78
C PHE A 147 -26.26 -6.38 12.08
N ARG A 148 -27.18 -6.99 12.83
CA ARG A 148 -27.18 -8.42 13.12
C ARG A 148 -27.02 -9.29 11.87
N LYS A 149 -27.66 -8.91 10.76
CA LYS A 149 -27.64 -9.69 9.51
C LYS A 149 -26.26 -9.74 8.86
N GLU A 150 -25.39 -8.83 9.24
CA GLU A 150 -24.02 -8.70 8.71
C GLU A 150 -23.01 -9.49 9.55
N LEU A 151 -23.42 -9.99 10.71
CA LEU A 151 -22.53 -10.71 11.63
C LEU A 151 -22.73 -12.24 11.59
N ARG A 152 -21.62 -12.95 11.65
CA ARG A 152 -21.57 -14.40 11.81
C ARG A 152 -20.84 -14.76 13.10
N PRO A 153 -21.28 -15.80 13.84
CA PRO A 153 -20.55 -16.27 15.03
C PRO A 153 -19.07 -16.52 14.72
N GLY A 154 -18.20 -16.07 15.62
CA GLY A 154 -16.75 -16.15 15.47
C GLY A 154 -16.10 -14.96 14.78
N GLN A 155 -16.87 -14.04 14.18
CA GLN A 155 -16.30 -12.77 13.71
C GLN A 155 -15.93 -11.87 14.88
N VAL A 156 -14.90 -11.06 14.68
CA VAL A 156 -14.38 -10.12 15.68
C VAL A 156 -14.65 -8.70 15.23
N LEU A 157 -15.17 -7.88 16.12
CA LEU A 157 -15.35 -6.45 15.90
C LEU A 157 -14.18 -5.69 16.54
N LEU A 158 -13.49 -4.86 15.78
CA LEU A 158 -12.69 -3.78 16.32
C LEU A 158 -13.63 -2.59 16.51
N THR A 159 -13.93 -2.26 17.77
CA THR A 159 -14.94 -1.24 18.11
C THR A 159 -14.72 -0.69 19.51
N ARG A 160 -15.54 0.29 19.88
CA ARG A 160 -15.63 0.77 21.28
C ARG A 160 -16.95 0.32 21.87
N LEU A 161 -16.86 -0.43 22.95
CA LEU A 161 -18.01 -0.82 23.75
C LEU A 161 -18.16 0.11 24.94
N ILE A 162 -19.33 0.75 25.05
CA ILE A 162 -19.66 1.68 26.14
C ILE A 162 -20.69 1.01 27.00
N ARG A 163 -20.45 0.92 28.30
CA ARG A 163 -21.39 0.42 29.29
C ARG A 163 -22.69 1.24 29.27
N GLU A 164 -23.84 0.59 29.36
CA GLU A 164 -25.11 1.28 29.53
C GLU A 164 -25.12 2.04 30.88
N PRO A 165 -25.66 3.28 30.92
CA PRO A 165 -25.84 3.99 32.20
C PRO A 165 -26.63 3.17 33.25
N GLY A 166 -26.09 3.15 34.47
CA GLY A 166 -26.71 2.37 35.59
C GLY A 166 -26.36 0.87 35.60
N ASP A 167 -25.64 0.34 34.59
CA ASP A 167 -25.15 -1.04 34.66
C ASP A 167 -23.81 -1.08 35.41
N VAL A 168 -23.76 -1.74 36.55
CA VAL A 168 -22.61 -1.82 37.44
C VAL A 168 -21.69 -3.01 37.04
N GLU A 169 -22.27 -4.05 36.46
CA GLU A 169 -21.59 -5.34 36.23
C GLU A 169 -20.91 -5.41 34.85
N TRP A 170 -21.01 -4.39 34.03
CA TRP A 170 -20.48 -4.37 32.67
C TRP A 170 -21.07 -5.43 31.72
N GLU A 171 -22.25 -5.96 32.07
CA GLU A 171 -22.92 -6.94 31.22
C GLU A 171 -23.63 -6.31 30.03
N ARG A 172 -24.15 -5.09 30.18
CA ARG A 172 -24.90 -4.38 29.15
C ARG A 172 -24.07 -3.24 28.57
N ALA A 173 -23.87 -3.28 27.27
CA ALA A 173 -23.10 -2.28 26.55
C ALA A 173 -23.76 -1.88 25.24
N VAL A 174 -23.34 -0.78 24.69
CA VAL A 174 -23.65 -0.33 23.33
C VAL A 174 -22.36 -0.17 22.53
N ILE A 175 -22.45 -0.34 21.22
CA ILE A 175 -21.35 -0.02 20.29
C ILE A 175 -21.39 1.48 20.00
N ALA A 176 -20.26 2.15 20.05
CA ALA A 176 -20.12 3.59 19.83
C ALA A 176 -20.14 3.99 18.34
N GLY A 177 -21.18 3.63 17.61
CA GLY A 177 -21.45 4.11 16.26
C GLY A 177 -20.66 3.42 15.14
N ALA A 178 -19.41 3.09 15.35
CA ALA A 178 -18.52 2.48 14.34
C ALA A 178 -17.94 1.15 14.81
N ALA A 179 -17.87 0.20 13.89
CA ALA A 179 -17.15 -1.07 14.07
C ALA A 179 -16.48 -1.49 12.77
N ILE A 180 -15.39 -2.23 12.90
CA ILE A 180 -14.72 -2.90 11.77
C ILE A 180 -14.86 -4.40 12.00
N VAL A 181 -15.52 -5.08 11.07
CA VAL A 181 -15.74 -6.53 11.13
C VAL A 181 -14.50 -7.23 10.61
N LEU A 182 -13.98 -8.16 11.37
CA LEU A 182 -12.82 -8.98 11.06
C LEU A 182 -13.20 -10.46 11.07
N SER A 183 -12.50 -11.26 10.30
CA SER A 183 -12.52 -12.71 10.51
C SER A 183 -11.95 -13.07 11.89
N ASN A 184 -12.24 -14.26 12.40
CA ASN A 184 -11.65 -14.71 13.67
C ASN A 184 -10.12 -14.78 13.60
N GLU A 185 -9.57 -15.17 12.43
CA GLU A 185 -8.13 -15.24 12.18
C GLU A 185 -7.50 -13.84 12.20
N ASP A 186 -8.09 -12.89 11.50
CA ASP A 186 -7.60 -11.52 11.46
C ASP A 186 -7.71 -10.81 12.80
N GLY A 187 -8.80 -11.03 13.54
CA GLY A 187 -8.98 -10.52 14.90
C GLY A 187 -7.91 -11.04 15.86
N LYS A 188 -7.61 -12.34 15.82
CA LYS A 188 -6.51 -12.92 16.58
C LYS A 188 -5.13 -12.44 16.12
N GLY A 189 -4.95 -12.29 14.81
CA GLY A 189 -3.73 -11.72 14.23
C GLY A 189 -3.49 -10.29 14.73
N LEU A 190 -4.53 -9.47 14.75
CA LEU A 190 -4.48 -8.10 15.26
C LEU A 190 -4.15 -8.07 16.76
N LEU A 191 -4.80 -8.92 17.57
CA LEU A 191 -4.47 -9.04 19.00
C LEU A 191 -3.01 -9.42 19.21
N ASN A 192 -2.53 -10.47 18.54
CA ASN A 192 -1.16 -10.94 18.69
C ASN A 192 -0.14 -9.87 18.32
N ALA A 193 -0.33 -9.19 17.18
CA ALA A 193 0.54 -8.11 16.76
C ALA A 193 0.53 -6.92 17.74
N THR A 194 -0.63 -6.61 18.33
CA THR A 194 -0.76 -5.57 19.36
C THR A 194 -0.05 -5.98 20.66
N LEU A 195 -0.18 -7.25 21.09
CA LEU A 195 0.52 -7.78 22.26
C LEU A 195 2.03 -7.85 22.07
N ASP A 196 2.51 -8.15 20.86
CA ASP A 196 3.94 -8.09 20.53
C ASP A 196 4.49 -6.68 20.63
N TYR A 197 3.74 -5.69 20.12
CA TYR A 197 4.08 -4.28 20.30
C TYR A 197 4.13 -3.90 21.79
N ARG A 198 3.13 -4.31 22.57
CA ARG A 198 3.09 -4.11 24.02
C ARG A 198 4.36 -4.63 24.70
N ARG A 199 4.76 -5.89 24.39
CA ARG A 199 6.00 -6.48 24.92
C ARG A 199 7.25 -5.68 24.55
N GLN A 200 7.32 -5.19 23.33
CA GLN A 200 8.45 -4.34 22.89
C GLN A 200 8.53 -3.06 23.70
N VAL A 201 7.40 -2.41 23.96
CA VAL A 201 7.33 -1.20 24.82
C VAL A 201 7.75 -1.52 26.24
N GLU A 202 7.25 -2.61 26.84
CA GLU A 202 7.63 -3.05 28.21
C GLU A 202 9.13 -3.32 28.33
N ILE A 203 9.73 -3.99 27.34
CA ILE A 203 11.18 -4.25 27.30
C ILE A 203 11.97 -2.95 27.16
N SER A 204 11.54 -2.03 26.30
CA SER A 204 12.23 -0.77 26.04
C SER A 204 12.14 0.21 27.23
N ALA A 205 11.04 0.18 27.94
CA ALA A 205 10.78 1.05 29.11
C ALA A 205 11.38 0.53 30.43
N GLY A 206 11.90 -0.67 30.46
CA GLY A 206 12.62 -1.25 31.61
C GLY A 206 11.79 -1.44 32.87
N SER A 207 10.84 -2.24 33.01
CA SER A 207 9.97 -2.50 34.18
C SER A 207 8.70 -1.65 34.29
N PHE A 208 8.28 -1.03 33.23
CA PHE A 208 7.00 -0.33 33.21
C PHE A 208 5.87 -1.33 32.99
N GLU A 209 5.06 -1.59 34.02
CA GLU A 209 3.86 -2.44 33.88
C GLU A 209 2.77 -1.65 33.12
N LEU A 210 2.36 -2.16 31.95
CA LEU A 210 1.32 -1.56 31.14
C LEU A 210 -0.12 -1.95 31.59
N GLY A 211 -0.24 -2.53 32.79
CA GLY A 211 -1.51 -2.94 33.36
C GLY A 211 -2.12 -4.18 32.68
N ASP A 212 -3.38 -4.48 32.97
CA ASP A 212 -4.15 -5.51 32.27
C ASP A 212 -4.59 -5.04 30.86
N TRP A 213 -5.39 -5.86 30.15
CA TRP A 213 -5.87 -5.52 28.82
C TRP A 213 -6.71 -4.24 28.78
N PRO A 214 -7.73 -4.05 29.65
CA PRO A 214 -8.52 -2.81 29.68
C PRO A 214 -7.69 -1.54 29.91
N GLU A 215 -6.74 -1.60 30.84
CA GLU A 215 -5.84 -0.47 31.12
C GLU A 215 -4.94 -0.16 29.92
N PHE A 216 -4.37 -1.20 29.31
CA PHE A 216 -3.58 -1.05 28.09
C PHE A 216 -4.42 -0.48 26.95
N ALA A 217 -5.61 -1.04 26.68
CA ALA A 217 -6.50 -0.58 25.63
C ALA A 217 -6.99 0.87 25.85
N LYS A 218 -7.17 1.26 27.11
CA LYS A 218 -7.52 2.63 27.50
C LYS A 218 -6.38 3.61 27.21
N ARG A 219 -5.17 3.26 27.57
CA ARG A 219 -4.00 4.15 27.48
C ARG A 219 -3.36 4.14 26.09
N TYR A 220 -3.41 3.00 25.42
CA TYR A 220 -2.72 2.74 24.15
C TYR A 220 -3.67 2.26 23.04
N GLY A 221 -4.97 2.60 23.12
CA GLY A 221 -5.97 2.18 22.13
C GLY A 221 -5.62 2.58 20.69
N HIS A 222 -4.87 3.68 20.51
CA HIS A 222 -4.35 4.07 19.20
C HIS A 222 -3.47 3.00 18.55
N VAL A 223 -2.80 2.13 19.36
CA VAL A 223 -1.97 1.04 18.84
C VAL A 223 -2.81 -0.02 18.14
N LEU A 224 -4.04 -0.27 18.59
CA LEU A 224 -4.96 -1.18 17.90
C LEU A 224 -5.29 -0.69 16.49
N LEU A 225 -5.65 0.58 16.34
CA LEU A 225 -5.92 1.18 15.02
C LEU A 225 -4.66 1.26 14.16
N TRP A 226 -3.54 1.65 14.73
CA TRP A 226 -2.26 1.69 14.04
C TRP A 226 -1.82 0.31 13.54
N THR A 227 -1.97 -0.72 14.39
CA THR A 227 -1.66 -2.10 14.02
C THR A 227 -2.59 -2.59 12.91
N PHE A 228 -3.90 -2.29 13.01
CA PHE A 228 -4.87 -2.62 11.97
C PHE A 228 -4.54 -1.92 10.65
N ALA A 229 -4.23 -0.62 10.67
CA ALA A 229 -3.81 0.12 9.49
C ALA A 229 -2.54 -0.50 8.84
N ARG A 230 -1.54 -0.89 9.65
CA ARG A 230 -0.35 -1.62 9.17
C ARG A 230 -0.70 -2.96 8.54
N MET A 231 -1.64 -3.70 9.11
CA MET A 231 -2.09 -4.97 8.54
C MET A 231 -2.74 -4.77 7.17
N ARG A 232 -3.55 -3.72 7.00
CA ARG A 232 -4.13 -3.36 5.70
C ARG A 232 -3.06 -2.98 4.68
N VAL A 233 -2.07 -2.17 5.06
CA VAL A 233 -0.95 -1.81 4.19
C VAL A 233 -0.11 -3.05 3.83
N ALA A 234 0.16 -3.94 4.77
CA ALA A 234 0.87 -5.19 4.51
C ALA A 234 0.10 -6.11 3.55
N ALA A 235 -1.22 -6.22 3.72
CA ALA A 235 -2.08 -6.99 2.80
C ALA A 235 -2.08 -6.40 1.39
N LEU A 236 -2.04 -5.07 1.25
CA LEU A 236 -1.85 -4.42 -0.05
C LEU A 236 -0.50 -4.81 -0.67
N VAL A 237 0.59 -4.73 0.10
CA VAL A 237 1.92 -5.12 -0.39
C VAL A 237 1.93 -6.58 -0.81
N ASP A 238 1.36 -7.48 -0.01
CA ASP A 238 1.26 -8.91 -0.32
C ASP A 238 0.41 -9.15 -1.59
N ALA A 239 -0.69 -8.43 -1.76
CA ALA A 239 -1.50 -8.47 -2.96
C ALA A 239 -0.71 -8.00 -4.19
N VAL A 240 0.06 -6.90 -4.07
CA VAL A 240 0.94 -6.41 -5.14
C VAL A 240 1.99 -7.46 -5.53
N VAL A 241 2.63 -8.06 -4.54
CA VAL A 241 3.68 -9.07 -4.76
C VAL A 241 3.09 -10.37 -5.33
N SER A 242 1.86 -10.72 -4.96
CA SER A 242 1.19 -11.94 -5.44
C SER A 242 0.57 -11.79 -6.83
N ILE A 243 0.43 -10.57 -7.37
CA ILE A 243 -0.07 -10.36 -8.72
C ILE A 243 0.92 -10.94 -9.73
N ARG A 244 0.39 -11.82 -10.55
CA ARG A 244 1.13 -12.47 -11.62
C ARG A 244 0.59 -11.99 -12.96
N TYR A 245 1.49 -11.50 -13.79
CA TYR A 245 1.23 -11.29 -15.19
C TYR A 245 1.56 -12.56 -15.95
N VAL A 246 0.79 -12.87 -16.97
CA VAL A 246 1.08 -13.99 -17.87
C VAL A 246 1.14 -13.50 -19.30
N VAL A 247 2.02 -14.13 -20.07
CA VAL A 247 2.05 -13.99 -21.53
C VAL A 247 1.02 -14.92 -22.15
N GLU A 248 0.71 -14.70 -23.42
CA GLU A 248 -0.07 -15.62 -24.20
C GLU A 248 0.57 -17.02 -24.15
N GLY A 249 -0.15 -18.01 -23.65
CA GLY A 249 0.38 -19.33 -23.32
C GLY A 249 0.46 -19.65 -21.82
N GLY A 250 0.07 -18.70 -20.95
CA GLY A 250 -0.08 -18.93 -19.50
C GLY A 250 1.23 -18.88 -18.69
N GLN A 251 2.33 -18.51 -19.32
CA GLN A 251 3.63 -18.38 -18.65
C GLN A 251 3.73 -17.04 -17.90
N PRO A 252 4.45 -16.98 -16.76
CA PRO A 252 4.66 -15.72 -16.06
C PRO A 252 5.29 -14.68 -16.96
N TYR A 253 4.72 -13.47 -17.01
CA TYR A 253 5.32 -12.33 -17.66
C TYR A 253 6.49 -11.81 -16.83
N LEU A 254 7.67 -11.77 -17.43
CA LEU A 254 8.90 -11.28 -16.81
C LEU A 254 9.66 -10.39 -17.80
N TYR A 255 10.32 -9.38 -17.30
CA TYR A 255 11.36 -8.70 -18.03
C TYR A 255 12.60 -9.60 -18.03
N ALA A 256 12.68 -10.43 -19.04
CA ALA A 256 13.78 -11.40 -19.21
C ALA A 256 14.80 -10.85 -20.22
N LEU A 257 16.00 -10.58 -19.75
CA LEU A 257 17.09 -9.99 -20.54
C LEU A 257 18.32 -10.89 -20.47
N ALA A 258 18.96 -11.16 -21.60
CA ALA A 258 20.29 -11.74 -21.66
C ALA A 258 21.24 -10.81 -22.43
N LEU A 259 22.50 -10.75 -21.96
CA LEU A 259 23.56 -9.94 -22.53
C LEU A 259 24.70 -10.82 -23.00
N TYR A 260 25.18 -10.55 -24.21
CA TYR A 260 26.35 -11.20 -24.81
C TYR A 260 27.29 -10.15 -25.34
N ASP A 261 28.60 -10.44 -25.28
CA ASP A 261 29.63 -9.72 -26.05
C ASP A 261 29.94 -10.46 -27.34
N HIS A 262 30.34 -9.70 -28.33
CA HIS A 262 30.88 -10.21 -29.61
C HIS A 262 31.91 -9.24 -30.18
N SER A 263 32.72 -9.75 -31.15
CA SER A 263 33.75 -8.97 -31.83
C SER A 263 33.51 -8.77 -33.32
N GLU A 264 32.46 -9.40 -33.88
CA GLU A 264 32.26 -9.48 -35.34
C GLU A 264 30.89 -8.94 -35.74
N TYR A 265 30.71 -7.63 -35.62
CA TYR A 265 29.42 -6.94 -35.85
C TYR A 265 28.78 -7.29 -37.19
N GLY A 266 29.52 -7.19 -38.32
CA GLY A 266 28.99 -7.46 -39.65
C GLY A 266 28.48 -8.90 -39.80
N TYR A 267 29.28 -9.87 -39.38
CA TYR A 267 28.90 -11.28 -39.37
C TYR A 267 27.68 -11.54 -38.50
N MET A 268 27.62 -10.96 -37.32
CA MET A 268 26.47 -11.10 -36.42
C MET A 268 25.18 -10.54 -37.01
N ALA A 269 25.27 -9.40 -37.69
CA ALA A 269 24.12 -8.76 -38.33
C ALA A 269 23.54 -9.60 -39.47
N GLU A 270 24.39 -10.17 -40.32
CA GLU A 270 24.01 -11.05 -41.43
C GLU A 270 23.37 -12.36 -40.91
N MET A 271 24.02 -13.00 -39.93
CA MET A 271 23.53 -14.23 -39.35
C MET A 271 22.21 -14.06 -38.61
N LEU A 272 22.01 -12.95 -37.87
CA LEU A 272 20.73 -12.64 -37.24
C LEU A 272 19.60 -12.41 -38.26
N ALA A 273 19.89 -11.70 -39.34
CA ALA A 273 18.92 -11.49 -40.42
C ALA A 273 18.54 -12.80 -41.15
N GLY A 274 19.44 -13.78 -41.18
CA GLY A 274 19.22 -15.12 -41.79
C GLY A 274 18.52 -16.12 -40.87
N LEU A 275 18.32 -15.80 -39.59
CA LEU A 275 17.67 -16.71 -38.63
C LEU A 275 16.20 -16.86 -38.91
N LYS A 276 15.73 -18.11 -39.00
CA LYS A 276 14.28 -18.41 -39.22
C LYS A 276 13.40 -17.73 -38.17
N GLY A 277 12.46 -16.91 -38.64
CA GLY A 277 11.48 -16.19 -37.79
C GLY A 277 12.05 -14.94 -37.10
N VAL A 278 13.29 -14.53 -37.43
CA VAL A 278 13.86 -13.25 -37.02
C VAL A 278 13.76 -12.28 -38.20
N GLU A 279 13.25 -11.10 -37.96
CA GLU A 279 13.08 -10.04 -38.95
C GLU A 279 13.86 -8.81 -38.46
N ARG A 280 14.49 -8.12 -39.37
CA ARG A 280 15.13 -6.84 -39.07
C ARG A 280 14.05 -5.76 -38.95
N GLU A 281 13.96 -5.11 -37.81
CA GLU A 281 13.05 -4.01 -37.62
C GLU A 281 13.59 -2.76 -38.33
N ALA A 282 12.79 -2.15 -39.22
CA ALA A 282 13.17 -0.89 -39.84
C ALA A 282 13.37 0.14 -38.71
N ALA A 283 14.52 0.81 -38.71
CA ALA A 283 14.82 1.82 -37.69
C ALA A 283 13.63 2.77 -37.57
N ALA A 284 12.89 2.68 -36.49
CA ALA A 284 11.84 3.62 -36.18
C ALA A 284 12.48 5.01 -36.18
N ARG A 285 12.02 5.91 -37.04
CA ARG A 285 12.48 7.29 -37.06
C ARG A 285 12.23 7.84 -35.66
N SER A 286 13.30 7.88 -34.84
CA SER A 286 13.26 8.41 -33.51
C SER A 286 12.82 9.85 -33.59
N SER A 287 11.58 10.13 -33.20
CA SER A 287 11.15 11.47 -32.86
C SER A 287 11.89 11.85 -31.57
N GLY A 288 13.02 12.53 -31.73
CA GLY A 288 13.62 13.43 -30.76
C GLY A 288 14.02 12.82 -29.41
N GLY A 289 15.03 11.94 -29.37
CA GLY A 289 15.73 11.60 -28.15
C GLY A 289 17.20 11.30 -28.48
N ALA A 290 18.12 12.09 -27.98
CA ALA A 290 19.53 11.91 -28.18
C ALA A 290 20.01 10.63 -27.50
N SER A 291 20.70 9.79 -28.26
CA SER A 291 21.60 8.71 -27.83
C SER A 291 21.13 7.25 -27.88
N ALA A 292 20.33 6.90 -28.88
CA ALA A 292 20.51 5.55 -29.42
C ALA A 292 21.84 5.53 -30.19
N SER A 293 22.76 4.59 -29.87
CA SER A 293 23.97 4.41 -30.68
C SER A 293 23.53 4.34 -32.14
N LYS A 294 24.02 5.27 -32.99
CA LYS A 294 23.62 5.38 -34.40
C LYS A 294 23.86 4.07 -35.19
N ASP A 295 24.54 3.12 -34.58
CA ASP A 295 24.97 1.86 -35.19
C ASP A 295 24.24 0.62 -34.64
N ALA A 296 23.23 0.79 -33.74
CA ALA A 296 22.47 -0.34 -33.23
C ALA A 296 21.46 -0.84 -34.27
N GLN A 297 21.46 -2.17 -34.49
CA GLN A 297 20.47 -2.84 -35.33
C GLN A 297 19.45 -3.58 -34.44
N HIS A 298 18.18 -3.43 -34.79
CA HIS A 298 17.08 -4.05 -34.07
C HIS A 298 16.50 -5.20 -34.88
N PHE A 299 16.27 -6.31 -34.20
CA PHE A 299 15.64 -7.51 -34.77
C PHE A 299 14.51 -7.95 -33.85
N VAL A 300 13.46 -8.52 -34.45
CA VAL A 300 12.34 -9.11 -33.71
C VAL A 300 12.18 -10.55 -34.12
N GLN A 301 11.98 -11.42 -33.15
CA GLN A 301 11.55 -12.78 -33.41
C GLN A 301 10.04 -12.89 -33.21
N ARG A 302 9.34 -13.44 -34.22
CA ARG A 302 7.91 -13.73 -34.15
C ARG A 302 7.64 -15.17 -33.76
N GLY A 303 6.47 -15.42 -33.20
CA GLY A 303 6.00 -16.76 -32.85
C GLY A 303 5.91 -17.67 -34.07
N ALA A 304 6.12 -18.97 -33.85
CA ALA A 304 6.28 -19.94 -34.96
C ALA A 304 4.96 -20.45 -35.56
N SER A 305 3.82 -20.32 -34.91
CA SER A 305 2.54 -20.81 -35.43
C SER A 305 1.32 -20.41 -34.57
N GLY A 306 0.13 -20.40 -35.20
CA GLY A 306 -1.16 -20.18 -34.53
C GLY A 306 -1.43 -18.75 -34.15
N ALA A 307 -2.10 -18.52 -33.04
CA ALA A 307 -2.41 -17.19 -32.51
C ALA A 307 -1.17 -16.32 -32.25
N LEU A 308 0.00 -16.94 -32.06
CA LEU A 308 1.30 -16.29 -31.83
C LEU A 308 2.05 -15.91 -33.11
N GLU A 309 1.54 -16.25 -34.32
CA GLU A 309 2.29 -16.06 -35.57
C GLU A 309 2.64 -14.58 -35.86
N SER A 310 1.87 -13.65 -35.33
CA SER A 310 2.12 -12.21 -35.42
C SER A 310 2.77 -11.60 -34.16
N ALA A 311 2.81 -12.33 -33.05
CA ALA A 311 3.30 -11.82 -31.79
C ALA A 311 4.84 -11.79 -31.76
N VAL A 312 5.38 -10.69 -31.25
CA VAL A 312 6.83 -10.58 -30.99
C VAL A 312 7.15 -11.37 -29.71
N VAL A 313 7.93 -12.43 -29.83
CA VAL A 313 8.32 -13.30 -28.71
C VAL A 313 9.71 -12.97 -28.16
N ALA A 314 10.56 -12.32 -28.96
CA ALA A 314 11.83 -11.78 -28.51
C ALA A 314 12.24 -10.55 -29.32
N ARG A 315 13.01 -9.67 -28.70
CA ARG A 315 13.69 -8.54 -29.33
C ARG A 315 15.19 -8.72 -29.16
N LEU A 316 15.94 -8.44 -30.23
CA LEU A 316 17.38 -8.52 -30.21
C LEU A 316 17.93 -7.17 -30.65
N ILE A 317 18.87 -6.63 -29.87
CA ILE A 317 19.52 -5.34 -30.16
C ILE A 317 21.01 -5.62 -30.31
N LEU A 318 21.50 -5.48 -31.53
CA LEU A 318 22.91 -5.66 -31.88
C LEU A 318 23.59 -4.31 -31.92
N THR A 319 24.54 -4.10 -31.02
CA THR A 319 25.45 -2.97 -31.03
C THR A 319 26.82 -3.41 -31.59
N THR A 320 27.77 -2.51 -31.74
CA THR A 320 29.12 -2.81 -32.26
C THR A 320 29.87 -3.88 -31.47
N THR A 321 29.55 -4.07 -30.19
CA THR A 321 30.29 -4.99 -29.30
C THR A 321 29.37 -5.92 -28.50
N GLN A 322 28.06 -5.69 -28.50
CA GLN A 322 27.14 -6.43 -27.65
C GLN A 322 25.86 -6.83 -28.39
N LEU A 323 25.30 -7.95 -27.98
CA LEU A 323 23.98 -8.39 -28.35
C LEU A 323 23.10 -8.47 -27.07
N TRP A 324 22.01 -7.75 -27.08
CA TRP A 324 20.97 -7.75 -26.05
C TRP A 324 19.79 -8.57 -26.54
N VAL A 325 19.28 -9.44 -25.70
CA VAL A 325 18.13 -10.30 -26.00
C VAL A 325 17.10 -10.08 -24.94
N GLU A 326 15.92 -9.61 -25.33
CA GLU A 326 14.81 -9.30 -24.45
C GLU A 326 13.61 -10.18 -24.79
N CYS A 327 13.02 -10.79 -23.75
CA CYS A 327 11.82 -11.59 -23.83
C CYS A 327 10.86 -11.21 -22.71
N ASP A 328 9.62 -11.63 -22.85
CA ASP A 328 8.55 -11.41 -21.86
C ASP A 328 8.33 -12.61 -20.92
N SER A 329 9.11 -13.68 -21.11
CA SER A 329 9.14 -14.82 -20.19
C SER A 329 10.50 -15.49 -20.19
N ARG A 330 10.78 -16.24 -19.12
CA ARG A 330 12.03 -16.98 -18.96
C ARG A 330 12.16 -18.09 -20.03
N GLU A 331 11.07 -18.80 -20.30
CA GLU A 331 11.04 -19.89 -21.27
C GLU A 331 11.32 -19.39 -22.67
N ARG A 332 10.79 -18.22 -23.06
CA ARG A 332 11.09 -17.58 -24.34
C ARG A 332 12.55 -17.15 -24.42
N LEU A 333 13.08 -16.57 -23.34
CA LEU A 333 14.50 -16.22 -23.28
C LEU A 333 15.40 -17.45 -23.43
N ASP A 334 15.12 -18.55 -22.72
CA ASP A 334 15.88 -19.79 -22.82
C ASP A 334 15.82 -20.39 -24.21
N ALA A 335 14.66 -20.39 -24.86
CA ALA A 335 14.52 -20.86 -26.23
C ALA A 335 15.39 -20.05 -27.22
N ILE A 336 15.41 -18.72 -27.08
CA ILE A 336 16.28 -17.85 -27.90
C ILE A 336 17.76 -18.09 -27.59
N LYS A 337 18.14 -18.21 -26.32
CA LYS A 337 19.52 -18.50 -25.92
C LYS A 337 20.03 -19.79 -26.58
N HIS A 338 19.20 -20.86 -26.55
CA HIS A 338 19.55 -22.12 -27.24
C HIS A 338 19.72 -21.92 -28.75
N LYS A 339 18.85 -21.17 -29.39
CA LYS A 339 18.92 -20.86 -30.81
C LYS A 339 20.19 -20.07 -31.14
N LEU A 340 20.54 -19.05 -30.35
CA LEU A 340 21.74 -18.26 -30.52
C LEU A 340 23.02 -19.12 -30.30
N ALA A 341 23.04 -19.93 -29.26
CA ALA A 341 24.16 -20.82 -28.98
C ALA A 341 24.39 -21.82 -30.12
N ALA A 342 23.33 -22.40 -30.68
CA ALA A 342 23.41 -23.29 -31.83
C ALA A 342 23.89 -22.60 -33.11
N THR A 343 23.59 -21.31 -33.28
CA THR A 343 23.95 -20.56 -34.50
C THR A 343 25.33 -19.94 -34.44
N PHE A 344 25.68 -19.33 -33.31
CA PHE A 344 26.90 -18.51 -33.18
C PHE A 344 28.01 -19.20 -32.41
N GLY A 345 27.70 -20.26 -31.64
CA GLY A 345 28.70 -20.98 -30.87
C GLY A 345 29.61 -20.06 -30.04
N PHE A 346 30.91 -20.12 -30.26
CA PHE A 346 31.90 -19.34 -29.51
C PHE A 346 32.02 -17.86 -29.94
N SER A 347 31.34 -17.44 -31.00
CA SER A 347 31.36 -16.02 -31.43
C SER A 347 30.54 -15.11 -30.52
N LEU A 348 29.66 -15.68 -29.64
CA LEU A 348 28.91 -15.01 -28.62
C LEU A 348 29.37 -15.40 -27.21
N HIS A 349 29.78 -14.42 -26.42
CA HIS A 349 30.22 -14.64 -25.05
C HIS A 349 29.12 -14.16 -24.10
N PHE A 350 28.44 -15.11 -23.46
CA PHE A 350 27.39 -14.80 -22.46
C PHE A 350 27.96 -14.05 -21.26
N ARG A 351 27.33 -12.93 -20.89
CA ARG A 351 27.72 -12.07 -19.75
C ARG A 351 26.81 -12.22 -18.54
N GLY A 352 25.53 -12.41 -18.76
CA GLY A 352 24.58 -12.56 -17.69
C GLY A 352 23.15 -12.44 -18.17
N GLU A 353 22.25 -12.75 -17.28
CA GLU A 353 20.81 -12.59 -17.50
C GLU A 353 20.12 -12.01 -16.26
N THR A 354 18.99 -11.34 -16.48
CA THR A 354 18.09 -10.88 -15.43
C THR A 354 16.66 -11.24 -15.80
N CYS A 355 15.88 -11.67 -14.80
CA CYS A 355 14.44 -11.91 -14.95
C CYS A 355 13.76 -11.22 -13.80
N THR A 356 13.04 -10.13 -14.07
CA THR A 356 12.35 -9.33 -13.05
C THR A 356 10.88 -9.20 -13.37
N PRO A 357 9.99 -9.27 -12.37
CA PRO A 357 8.59 -8.97 -12.60
C PRO A 357 8.40 -7.50 -12.99
N PRO A 358 7.37 -7.17 -13.79
CA PRO A 358 7.07 -5.79 -14.15
C PRO A 358 6.65 -4.99 -12.92
N PRO A 359 7.09 -3.73 -12.80
CA PRO A 359 6.57 -2.82 -11.78
C PRO A 359 5.11 -2.49 -12.09
N ARG A 360 4.28 -2.39 -11.04
CA ARG A 360 2.85 -2.13 -11.20
C ARG A 360 2.28 -1.21 -10.14
N GLN A 361 1.37 -0.32 -10.55
CA GLN A 361 0.42 0.36 -9.67
C GLN A 361 -0.91 -0.40 -9.67
N LEU A 362 -1.41 -0.74 -8.48
CA LEU A 362 -2.70 -1.37 -8.31
C LEU A 362 -3.83 -0.33 -8.28
N LYS A 363 -4.94 -0.66 -8.94
CA LYS A 363 -6.19 0.07 -8.78
C LYS A 363 -6.95 -0.47 -7.56
N GLU A 364 -7.71 0.39 -6.90
CA GLU A 364 -8.50 0.03 -5.72
C GLU A 364 -9.44 -1.17 -5.97
N SER A 365 -10.04 -1.24 -7.16
CA SER A 365 -10.89 -2.38 -7.58
C SER A 365 -10.14 -3.72 -7.69
N GLU A 366 -8.83 -3.68 -7.87
CA GLU A 366 -7.99 -4.87 -7.99
C GLU A 366 -7.53 -5.39 -6.62
N LEU A 367 -7.53 -4.51 -5.61
CA LEU A 367 -7.25 -4.87 -4.22
C LEU A 367 -8.38 -5.69 -3.59
N ALA A 368 -9.58 -5.58 -4.14
CA ALA A 368 -10.76 -6.32 -3.69
C ALA A 368 -10.89 -7.72 -4.30
N ALA A 369 -9.98 -8.14 -5.19
CA ALA A 369 -10.06 -9.46 -5.82
C ALA A 369 -9.61 -10.58 -4.86
N GLU A 370 -10.43 -11.62 -4.71
CA GLU A 370 -10.14 -12.78 -3.86
C GLU A 370 -8.98 -13.65 -4.37
N GLU A 371 -8.75 -13.65 -5.69
CA GLU A 371 -7.70 -14.44 -6.34
C GLU A 371 -6.61 -13.54 -6.92
N PRO A 372 -5.34 -14.01 -7.00
CA PRO A 372 -4.29 -13.27 -7.68
C PRO A 372 -4.69 -12.95 -9.11
N LEU A 373 -4.69 -11.66 -9.46
CA LEU A 373 -5.00 -11.24 -10.82
C LEU A 373 -3.95 -11.76 -11.79
N THR A 374 -4.41 -12.44 -12.80
CA THR A 374 -3.61 -12.90 -13.92
C THR A 374 -3.95 -12.06 -15.14
N LEU A 375 -3.02 -11.23 -15.59
CA LEU A 375 -3.21 -10.35 -16.74
C LEU A 375 -2.31 -10.77 -17.90
N VAL A 376 -2.88 -10.78 -19.08
CA VAL A 376 -2.11 -10.86 -20.32
C VAL A 376 -1.83 -9.43 -20.76
N LEU A 377 -0.54 -9.05 -20.80
CA LEU A 377 -0.12 -7.71 -21.22
C LEU A 377 0.31 -7.73 -22.68
N SER A 378 -0.19 -6.78 -23.46
CA SER A 378 0.39 -6.43 -24.75
C SER A 378 1.67 -5.59 -24.53
N ALA A 379 2.53 -5.53 -25.55
CA ALA A 379 3.74 -4.70 -25.50
C ALA A 379 3.45 -3.20 -25.33
N GLU A 380 2.28 -2.75 -25.76
CA GLU A 380 1.85 -1.34 -25.63
C GLU A 380 1.36 -1.05 -24.21
N GLU A 381 0.58 -1.95 -23.61
CA GLU A 381 0.15 -1.85 -22.22
C GLU A 381 1.35 -1.87 -21.27
N ASP A 382 2.33 -2.76 -21.52
CA ASP A 382 3.57 -2.82 -20.76
C ASP A 382 4.35 -1.50 -20.82
N ARG A 383 4.46 -0.90 -22.02
CA ARG A 383 5.11 0.40 -22.19
C ARG A 383 4.36 1.52 -21.46
N THR A 384 3.05 1.51 -21.51
CA THR A 384 2.21 2.50 -20.83
C THR A 384 2.35 2.41 -19.32
N LEU A 385 2.35 1.19 -18.78
CA LEU A 385 2.56 0.95 -17.34
C LEU A 385 3.95 1.37 -16.89
N LEU A 386 4.99 1.03 -17.67
CA LEU A 386 6.35 1.42 -17.36
C LEU A 386 6.54 2.94 -17.39
N ASN A 387 5.97 3.61 -18.39
CA ASN A 387 6.00 5.08 -18.47
C ASN A 387 5.34 5.71 -17.24
N GLY A 388 4.12 5.29 -16.88
CA GLY A 388 3.41 5.81 -15.72
C GLY A 388 4.16 5.57 -14.39
N PHE A 389 4.80 4.42 -14.26
CA PHE A 389 5.65 4.11 -13.11
C PHE A 389 6.87 5.04 -13.04
N LEU A 390 7.60 5.19 -14.15
CA LEU A 390 8.78 6.07 -14.20
C LEU A 390 8.42 7.53 -14.00
N GLU A 391 7.28 7.99 -14.55
CA GLU A 391 6.78 9.34 -14.33
C GLU A 391 6.56 9.62 -12.84
N THR A 392 5.84 8.74 -12.15
CA THR A 392 5.60 8.86 -10.71
C THR A 392 6.92 8.87 -9.93
N LEU A 393 7.80 7.90 -10.21
CA LEU A 393 9.08 7.76 -9.53
C LEU A 393 9.97 9.00 -9.68
N TYR A 394 10.07 9.54 -10.89
CA TYR A 394 10.97 10.66 -11.18
C TYR A 394 10.42 12.01 -10.72
N LEU A 395 9.11 12.22 -10.82
CA LEU A 395 8.49 13.42 -10.24
C LEU A 395 8.59 13.44 -8.71
N GLU A 396 8.40 12.30 -8.07
CA GLU A 396 8.64 12.17 -6.62
C GLU A 396 10.11 12.39 -6.25
N TRP A 397 11.05 11.84 -7.03
CA TRP A 397 12.48 12.07 -6.81
C TRP A 397 12.82 13.56 -6.85
N ALA A 398 12.23 14.32 -7.77
CA ALA A 398 12.48 15.76 -7.90
C ALA A 398 12.11 16.56 -6.63
N GLU A 399 11.16 16.06 -5.85
CA GLU A 399 10.60 16.70 -4.64
C GLU A 399 11.11 16.07 -3.34
N ARG A 400 11.99 15.06 -3.41
CA ARG A 400 12.55 14.40 -2.24
C ARG A 400 14.02 14.74 -2.03
N ALA A 401 14.46 14.67 -0.75
CA ALA A 401 15.87 14.80 -0.42
C ALA A 401 16.70 13.69 -1.07
N CYS A 402 17.69 14.08 -1.89
CA CYS A 402 18.54 13.17 -2.64
C CYS A 402 19.94 13.07 -1.97
N PRO A 403 20.39 11.90 -1.52
CA PRO A 403 21.70 11.74 -0.89
C PRO A 403 22.87 12.18 -1.78
N SER A 404 22.82 11.96 -3.07
CA SER A 404 23.84 12.39 -4.04
C SER A 404 23.90 13.91 -4.23
N LEU A 405 22.89 14.64 -3.77
CA LEU A 405 22.80 16.09 -3.77
C LEU A 405 22.93 16.69 -2.35
N GLY A 406 23.62 16.00 -1.44
CA GLY A 406 23.80 16.45 -0.05
C GLY A 406 22.49 16.49 0.75
N ASN A 407 21.57 15.56 0.51
CA ASN A 407 20.24 15.48 1.10
C ASN A 407 19.34 16.68 0.78
N GLN A 408 19.59 17.36 -0.33
CA GLN A 408 18.71 18.44 -0.82
C GLN A 408 17.79 17.93 -1.92
N MET A 409 16.66 18.61 -2.11
CA MET A 409 15.71 18.28 -3.20
C MET A 409 16.32 18.69 -4.55
N PRO A 410 16.30 17.84 -5.57
CA PRO A 410 16.81 18.19 -6.91
C PRO A 410 16.30 19.51 -7.44
N ARG A 411 15.00 19.78 -7.28
CA ARG A 411 14.38 21.04 -7.70
C ARG A 411 14.98 22.26 -7.01
N HIS A 412 15.34 22.16 -5.73
CA HIS A 412 15.99 23.26 -4.99
C HIS A 412 17.45 23.43 -5.41
N VAL A 413 18.17 22.34 -5.64
CA VAL A 413 19.57 22.36 -6.09
C VAL A 413 19.69 23.00 -7.47
N ALA A 414 18.75 22.68 -8.38
CA ALA A 414 18.71 23.23 -9.74
C ALA A 414 18.53 24.78 -9.79
N ALA A 415 18.17 25.43 -8.69
CA ALA A 415 18.08 26.88 -8.62
C ALA A 415 19.46 27.58 -8.74
N SER A 416 20.57 26.89 -8.46
CA SER A 416 21.93 27.43 -8.59
C SER A 416 22.61 26.95 -9.87
N ALA A 417 23.54 27.73 -10.44
CA ALA A 417 24.27 27.36 -11.65
C ALA A 417 25.05 26.05 -11.51
N ALA A 418 25.79 25.87 -10.41
CA ALA A 418 26.54 24.63 -10.15
C ALA A 418 25.59 23.45 -9.87
N GLY A 419 24.47 23.68 -9.22
CA GLY A 419 23.46 22.66 -8.95
C GLY A 419 22.75 22.19 -10.20
N ARG A 420 22.53 23.06 -11.19
CA ARG A 420 21.96 22.68 -12.51
C ARG A 420 22.78 21.61 -13.19
N GLU A 421 24.11 21.78 -13.21
CA GLU A 421 25.02 20.79 -13.82
C GLU A 421 24.92 19.43 -13.10
N GLN A 422 24.87 19.43 -11.77
CA GLN A 422 24.77 18.20 -11.00
C GLN A 422 23.43 17.48 -11.23
N VAL A 423 22.31 18.22 -11.19
CA VAL A 423 20.98 17.67 -11.46
C VAL A 423 20.84 17.17 -12.90
N ALA A 424 21.38 17.95 -13.86
CA ALA A 424 21.39 17.55 -15.26
C ALA A 424 22.19 16.25 -15.50
N ALA A 425 23.33 16.07 -14.82
CA ALA A 425 24.12 14.86 -14.90
C ALA A 425 23.35 13.64 -14.36
N LEU A 426 22.64 13.79 -13.21
CA LEU A 426 21.83 12.73 -12.67
C LEU A 426 20.66 12.33 -13.59
N ILE A 427 20.00 13.31 -14.22
CA ILE A 427 18.93 13.03 -15.18
C ILE A 427 19.50 12.35 -16.45
N ALA A 428 20.67 12.76 -16.91
CA ALA A 428 21.33 12.11 -18.03
C ALA A 428 21.71 10.64 -17.74
N ASP A 429 22.11 10.33 -16.49
CA ASP A 429 22.35 8.97 -16.08
C ASP A 429 21.04 8.17 -15.99
N MET A 430 19.96 8.73 -15.45
CA MET A 430 18.64 8.10 -15.47
C MET A 430 18.19 7.76 -16.89
N GLU A 431 18.33 8.72 -17.82
CA GLU A 431 18.00 8.53 -19.24
C GLU A 431 18.87 7.43 -19.88
N ARG A 432 20.18 7.43 -19.60
CA ARG A 432 21.10 6.40 -20.10
C ARG A 432 20.72 4.99 -19.66
N TYR A 433 20.24 4.83 -18.43
CA TYR A 433 19.85 3.55 -17.85
C TYR A 433 18.34 3.29 -17.91
N ASP A 434 17.60 4.08 -18.71
CA ASP A 434 16.17 3.87 -18.91
C ASP A 434 15.89 2.43 -19.38
N PRO A 435 14.96 1.73 -18.71
CA PRO A 435 14.62 0.35 -19.08
C PRO A 435 14.16 0.19 -20.52
N GLY A 436 13.52 1.19 -21.10
CA GLY A 436 13.05 1.16 -22.49
C GLY A 436 14.20 1.24 -23.50
N ILE A 437 15.27 1.99 -23.18
CA ILE A 437 16.46 2.04 -24.06
C ILE A 437 17.04 0.63 -24.18
N ARG A 438 17.13 -0.08 -23.07
CA ARG A 438 17.64 -1.46 -23.07
C ARG A 438 16.73 -2.43 -23.82
N ARG A 439 15.42 -2.19 -23.86
CA ARG A 439 14.42 -3.10 -24.45
C ARG A 439 14.19 -2.86 -25.93
N VAL A 440 13.99 -1.59 -26.30
CA VAL A 440 13.55 -1.21 -27.64
C VAL A 440 14.39 -0.11 -28.27
N GLY A 441 15.50 0.29 -27.65
CA GLY A 441 16.36 1.37 -28.13
C GLY A 441 15.78 2.75 -27.99
N GLN A 442 14.67 2.90 -27.26
CA GLN A 442 13.99 4.18 -27.00
C GLN A 442 13.70 4.30 -25.52
N ALA A 443 13.84 5.52 -24.99
CA ALA A 443 13.45 5.79 -23.60
C ALA A 443 11.97 5.51 -23.37
N SER A 444 11.64 4.88 -22.24
CA SER A 444 10.26 4.65 -21.82
C SER A 444 9.62 5.89 -21.21
N PHE A 445 10.42 6.87 -20.81
CA PHE A 445 9.97 8.12 -20.20
C PHE A 445 10.51 9.33 -20.96
N ASP A 446 9.72 10.41 -21.02
CA ASP A 446 10.15 11.69 -21.60
C ASP A 446 10.93 12.52 -20.55
N TYR A 447 12.25 12.40 -20.58
CA TYR A 447 13.13 13.09 -19.63
C TYR A 447 13.13 14.62 -19.80
N ASN A 448 12.61 15.16 -20.90
CA ASN A 448 12.43 16.62 -21.02
C ASN A 448 11.36 17.13 -20.05
N ARG A 449 10.32 16.32 -19.78
CA ARG A 449 9.33 16.64 -18.74
C ARG A 449 9.97 16.74 -17.35
N LEU A 450 10.91 15.83 -17.05
CA LEU A 450 11.63 15.88 -15.77
C LEU A 450 12.56 17.09 -15.70
N ARG A 451 13.28 17.42 -16.80
CA ARG A 451 14.11 18.63 -16.88
C ARG A 451 13.28 19.89 -16.64
N ALA A 452 12.16 20.03 -17.33
CA ALA A 452 11.23 21.13 -17.13
C ALA A 452 10.70 21.18 -15.67
N HIS A 453 10.35 20.04 -15.10
CA HIS A 453 9.82 19.96 -13.74
C HIS A 453 10.82 20.44 -12.68
N VAL A 454 12.12 20.15 -12.85
CA VAL A 454 13.17 20.61 -11.93
C VAL A 454 13.73 22.00 -12.30
N GLY A 455 13.28 22.62 -13.39
CA GLY A 455 13.69 23.97 -13.80
C GLY A 455 15.03 24.03 -14.54
N LEU A 456 15.34 23.04 -15.36
CA LEU A 456 16.54 22.95 -16.21
C LEU A 456 16.32 23.41 -17.66
N ASP A 457 15.17 23.95 -17.99
CA ASP A 457 14.84 24.51 -19.32
C ASP A 457 15.62 25.81 -19.62
#